data_165b13d37333c09dcfbc1f07f6475d62
#
_entry.id   165b13d37333c09dcfbc1f07f6475d62
#
_cell.length_a   1.000
_cell.length_b   1.000
_cell.length_c   1.000
_cell.angle_alpha   90.00
_cell.angle_beta   90.00
_cell.angle_gamma   90.00
#
_symmetry.space_group_name_H-M   'P 1'
#
loop_
_entity.id
_entity.type
_entity.pdbx_description
1 polymer ?
#
loop_
_entity_poly.entity_id
_entity_poly.type
_entity_poly.pdbx_seq_one_letter_code
_entity_poly.pdbx_strand_id
1 'polypeptide(L)'
;MSDAPKEMNGAESVVRSLHAADVDVCFANPGTSEMQFVDALDRTKLMHCVLGLFEGVVTGAADGYARMAGKPAVTLLHLAPGFANAAANLHNARKARVPMVNLVGDHALRHQQYDAPLSADVEGTCKPFSDWVKSGTDAGSFAADAMEALRVAKGKPGRIATLIAPADIGWDEGGQMAAEIASDSTAPLDEAALTNAVAALESGDRTAILVGNSVLEDVATIALLQGIAEKTGATILAPTSSRRTERGQGRAPLAKVPYPIDEAIACLAPYARAILIETLPPVAFFAYPGKPSLLLPEDCAQVTLAGVDADGQAAVAALADRIGAKAGIGQSPAVPARPQSGAITLRNIAAALANSLPADAIIIDEAISSGGATFPAGDMAPPSTWLALTGGSIGIGIPLSVGAAIACPARPVITIQADGSAMYTIQGLWTQAREGSNVTTIILANQSYEILKHELHNVGAQPGQDALDMLNLDRPYLDFVALAKGMGVPGRRVEDVADLMRAIEDAAREPGPYLIEAML
;
A
#
# COMPACT_ATOMS: atom_id res chain seq x y z
N MET A 1 -29.75 -8.68 41.79
CA MET A 1 -29.68 -7.99 40.49
C MET A 1 -29.95 -9.07 39.47
N SER A 2 -31.01 -8.95 38.66
CA SER A 2 -31.41 -10.01 37.74
C SER A 2 -30.43 -10.10 36.59
N ASP A 3 -29.81 -11.27 36.40
CA ASP A 3 -29.05 -11.66 35.22
C ASP A 3 -29.99 -11.85 33.98
N ALA A 4 -30.75 -10.82 33.61
CA ALA A 4 -31.33 -10.81 32.26
C ALA A 4 -30.17 -10.67 31.27
N PRO A 5 -30.12 -11.45 30.19
CA PRO A 5 -29.13 -11.24 29.15
C PRO A 5 -29.23 -9.78 28.70
N LYS A 6 -28.11 -9.05 28.83
CA LYS A 6 -28.05 -7.65 28.41
C LYS A 6 -28.32 -7.62 26.91
N GLU A 7 -29.31 -6.83 26.48
CA GLU A 7 -29.58 -6.66 25.05
C GLU A 7 -28.33 -6.16 24.33
N MET A 8 -28.13 -6.61 23.09
CA MET A 8 -27.00 -6.21 22.27
C MET A 8 -27.08 -4.71 21.94
N ASN A 9 -26.01 -3.97 22.15
CA ASN A 9 -25.95 -2.57 21.75
C ASN A 9 -25.51 -2.39 20.30
N GLY A 10 -25.58 -1.13 19.79
CA GLY A 10 -25.22 -0.82 18.42
C GLY A 10 -23.78 -1.21 18.06
N ALA A 11 -22.80 -0.91 18.92
CA ALA A 11 -21.40 -1.24 18.65
C ALA A 11 -21.16 -2.76 18.59
N GLU A 12 -21.76 -3.54 19.51
CA GLU A 12 -21.65 -4.98 19.49
C GLU A 12 -22.30 -5.59 18.23
N SER A 13 -23.41 -5.06 17.77
CA SER A 13 -24.07 -5.50 16.54
C SER A 13 -23.19 -5.32 15.31
N VAL A 14 -22.45 -4.19 15.22
CA VAL A 14 -21.48 -3.90 14.16
C VAL A 14 -20.31 -4.90 14.22
N VAL A 15 -19.68 -5.08 15.39
CA VAL A 15 -18.52 -5.99 15.54
C VAL A 15 -18.89 -7.42 15.16
N ARG A 16 -20.03 -7.93 15.63
CA ARG A 16 -20.50 -9.29 15.31
C ARG A 16 -20.85 -9.46 13.82
N SER A 17 -21.48 -8.46 13.21
CA SER A 17 -21.84 -8.51 11.79
C SER A 17 -20.61 -8.47 10.89
N LEU A 18 -19.64 -7.60 11.17
CA LEU A 18 -18.37 -7.54 10.45
C LEU A 18 -17.57 -8.85 10.57
N HIS A 19 -17.50 -9.42 11.79
CA HIS A 19 -16.84 -10.72 11.98
C HIS A 19 -17.55 -11.85 11.22
N ALA A 20 -18.87 -11.90 11.24
CA ALA A 20 -19.64 -12.89 10.48
C ALA A 20 -19.42 -12.78 8.96
N ALA A 21 -19.00 -11.62 8.46
CA ALA A 21 -18.63 -11.34 7.08
C ALA A 21 -17.10 -11.45 6.80
N ASP A 22 -16.38 -12.24 7.63
CA ASP A 22 -14.95 -12.54 7.52
C ASP A 22 -14.01 -11.33 7.73
N VAL A 23 -14.41 -10.37 8.57
CA VAL A 23 -13.55 -9.27 9.04
C VAL A 23 -13.12 -9.57 10.47
N ASP A 24 -11.84 -9.90 10.66
CA ASP A 24 -11.30 -10.46 11.91
C ASP A 24 -10.18 -9.63 12.54
N VAL A 25 -9.83 -8.47 11.94
CA VAL A 25 -8.80 -7.57 12.45
C VAL A 25 -9.32 -6.13 12.51
N CYS A 26 -9.07 -5.47 13.64
CA CYS A 26 -9.33 -4.06 13.86
C CYS A 26 -8.04 -3.34 14.25
N PHE A 27 -7.57 -2.43 13.41
CA PHE A 27 -6.47 -1.52 13.73
C PHE A 27 -7.04 -0.27 14.39
N ALA A 28 -6.52 0.13 15.54
CA ALA A 28 -7.16 1.17 16.33
C ALA A 28 -6.17 2.16 16.96
N ASN A 29 -6.58 3.41 17.02
CA ASN A 29 -6.12 4.40 17.99
C ASN A 29 -7.38 5.08 18.55
N PRO A 30 -8.05 4.45 19.55
CA PRO A 30 -9.32 4.94 20.04
C PRO A 30 -9.14 6.12 21.00
N GLY A 31 -10.12 7.03 21.00
CA GLY A 31 -10.29 8.06 22.00
C GLY A 31 -11.58 7.85 22.82
N THR A 32 -11.99 8.89 23.52
CA THR A 32 -13.15 8.83 24.45
C THR A 32 -14.49 8.57 23.76
N SER A 33 -14.64 8.92 22.50
CA SER A 33 -15.89 8.71 21.73
C SER A 33 -16.01 7.33 21.11
N GLU A 34 -15.00 6.47 21.22
CA GLU A 34 -14.99 5.10 20.66
C GLU A 34 -15.07 4.01 21.75
N MET A 35 -15.30 4.38 23.03
CA MET A 35 -15.32 3.44 24.15
C MET A 35 -16.37 2.33 24.02
N GLN A 36 -17.50 2.58 23.35
CA GLN A 36 -18.51 1.57 23.01
C GLN A 36 -17.95 0.46 22.11
N PHE A 37 -17.09 0.81 21.16
CA PHE A 37 -16.39 -0.19 20.31
C PHE A 37 -15.29 -0.91 21.08
N VAL A 38 -14.52 -0.21 21.91
CA VAL A 38 -13.50 -0.83 22.76
C VAL A 38 -14.13 -1.86 23.70
N ASP A 39 -15.25 -1.52 24.33
CA ASP A 39 -16.03 -2.45 25.18
C ASP A 39 -16.60 -3.63 24.36
N ALA A 40 -17.17 -3.38 23.18
CA ALA A 40 -17.73 -4.42 22.31
C ALA A 40 -16.64 -5.38 21.80
N LEU A 41 -15.48 -4.88 21.39
CA LEU A 41 -14.34 -5.70 20.96
C LEU A 41 -13.82 -6.57 22.09
N ASP A 42 -13.68 -6.03 23.32
CA ASP A 42 -13.23 -6.80 24.49
C ASP A 42 -14.26 -7.86 24.91
N ARG A 43 -15.55 -7.51 24.97
CA ARG A 43 -16.62 -8.45 25.35
C ARG A 43 -16.79 -9.59 24.34
N THR A 44 -16.68 -9.30 23.05
CA THR A 44 -16.89 -10.31 22.01
C THR A 44 -15.66 -11.15 21.73
N LYS A 45 -14.46 -10.56 21.81
CA LYS A 45 -13.16 -11.20 21.47
C LYS A 45 -13.15 -11.84 20.07
N LEU A 46 -13.90 -11.27 19.15
CA LEU A 46 -14.07 -11.79 17.79
C LEU A 46 -13.01 -11.27 16.82
N MET A 47 -12.40 -10.13 17.13
CA MET A 47 -11.40 -9.51 16.26
C MET A 47 -10.05 -9.40 16.98
N HIS A 48 -8.96 -9.57 16.23
CA HIS A 48 -7.62 -9.21 16.68
C HIS A 48 -7.50 -7.68 16.67
N CYS A 49 -7.31 -7.08 17.84
CA CYS A 49 -7.22 -5.65 18.02
C CYS A 49 -5.75 -5.19 18.03
N VAL A 50 -5.34 -4.42 17.05
CA VAL A 50 -3.96 -3.93 16.88
C VAL A 50 -3.91 -2.45 17.21
N LEU A 51 -3.13 -2.08 18.24
CA LEU A 51 -2.97 -0.69 18.65
C LEU A 51 -1.85 -0.01 17.87
N GLY A 52 -2.16 1.08 17.16
CA GLY A 52 -1.20 2.05 16.65
C GLY A 52 -1.12 3.28 17.57
N LEU A 53 0.06 3.86 17.73
CA LEU A 53 0.23 5.08 18.54
C LEU A 53 -0.03 6.38 17.78
N PHE A 54 -0.50 6.27 16.56
CA PHE A 54 -0.85 7.36 15.66
C PHE A 54 -1.77 6.82 14.58
N GLU A 55 -2.81 7.54 14.21
CA GLU A 55 -3.82 7.05 13.26
C GLU A 55 -3.26 6.81 11.84
N GLY A 56 -2.19 7.53 11.47
CA GLY A 56 -1.43 7.22 10.25
C GLY A 56 -0.78 5.83 10.29
N VAL A 57 -0.37 5.35 11.48
CA VAL A 57 0.10 3.96 11.65
C VAL A 57 -1.07 2.99 11.50
N VAL A 58 -2.23 3.31 12.09
CA VAL A 58 -3.44 2.49 12.02
C VAL A 58 -3.85 2.22 10.58
N THR A 59 -3.99 3.28 9.79
CA THR A 59 -4.48 3.17 8.40
C THR A 59 -3.43 2.60 7.45
N GLY A 60 -2.14 2.88 7.68
CA GLY A 60 -1.06 2.23 6.92
C GLY A 60 -0.95 0.73 7.21
N ALA A 61 -1.18 0.30 8.46
CA ALA A 61 -1.24 -1.12 8.82
C ALA A 61 -2.47 -1.81 8.20
N ALA A 62 -3.64 -1.17 8.25
CA ALA A 62 -4.84 -1.68 7.58
C ALA A 62 -4.64 -1.85 6.07
N ASP A 63 -3.94 -0.91 5.41
CA ASP A 63 -3.54 -1.01 4.00
C ASP A 63 -2.67 -2.24 3.76
N GLY A 64 -1.59 -2.42 4.54
CA GLY A 64 -0.69 -3.58 4.41
C GLY A 64 -1.39 -4.92 4.62
N TYR A 65 -2.26 -5.00 5.63
CA TYR A 65 -3.08 -6.17 5.87
C TYR A 65 -3.95 -6.50 4.66
N ALA A 66 -4.70 -5.53 4.15
CA ALA A 66 -5.62 -5.77 3.05
C ALA A 66 -4.92 -6.16 1.73
N ARG A 67 -3.74 -5.58 1.44
CA ARG A 67 -2.93 -6.00 0.26
C ARG A 67 -2.49 -7.46 0.34
N MET A 68 -2.20 -7.95 1.54
CA MET A 68 -1.68 -9.31 1.71
C MET A 68 -2.77 -10.34 2.01
N ALA A 69 -3.78 -9.98 2.80
CA ALA A 69 -4.91 -10.87 3.13
C ALA A 69 -5.94 -10.98 2.00
N GLY A 70 -5.98 -10.02 1.05
CA GLY A 70 -6.98 -9.98 -0.01
C GLY A 70 -8.41 -9.67 0.48
N LYS A 71 -8.54 -9.17 1.70
CA LYS A 71 -9.83 -8.81 2.33
C LYS A 71 -9.70 -7.52 3.14
N PRO A 72 -10.81 -6.77 3.36
CA PRO A 72 -10.76 -5.52 4.11
C PRO A 72 -10.38 -5.72 5.57
N ALA A 73 -9.64 -4.74 6.12
CA ALA A 73 -9.50 -4.54 7.55
C ALA A 73 -10.46 -3.43 8.02
N VAL A 74 -10.74 -3.41 9.32
CA VAL A 74 -11.43 -2.30 9.98
C VAL A 74 -10.43 -1.42 10.68
N THR A 75 -10.63 -0.10 10.63
CA THR A 75 -9.93 0.87 11.47
C THR A 75 -10.89 1.53 12.46
N LEU A 76 -10.41 1.88 13.65
CA LEU A 76 -11.16 2.64 14.64
C LEU A 76 -10.40 3.94 14.94
N LEU A 77 -10.99 5.08 14.57
CA LEU A 77 -10.35 6.40 14.54
C LEU A 77 -11.12 7.42 15.39
N HIS A 78 -10.39 8.35 16.03
CA HIS A 78 -10.94 9.29 16.99
C HIS A 78 -11.44 10.58 16.32
N LEU A 79 -12.74 10.68 16.05
CA LEU A 79 -13.41 11.87 15.51
C LEU A 79 -12.70 12.45 14.25
N ALA A 80 -12.97 13.72 13.93
CA ALA A 80 -12.30 14.41 12.83
C ALA A 80 -10.78 14.53 13.03
N PRO A 81 -10.23 14.86 14.23
CA PRO A 81 -8.78 14.92 14.42
C PRO A 81 -8.07 13.59 14.15
N GLY A 82 -8.61 12.48 14.62
CA GLY A 82 -8.04 11.16 14.36
C GLY A 82 -8.11 10.75 12.88
N PHE A 83 -9.24 11.06 12.22
CA PHE A 83 -9.33 10.87 10.77
C PHE A 83 -8.34 11.76 9.99
N ALA A 84 -8.17 13.02 10.41
CA ALA A 84 -7.20 13.92 9.80
C ALA A 84 -5.75 13.41 9.95
N ASN A 85 -5.38 12.85 11.11
CA ASN A 85 -4.09 12.19 11.31
C ASN A 85 -3.91 10.96 10.39
N ALA A 86 -4.99 10.25 10.09
CA ALA A 86 -5.01 9.08 9.21
C ALA A 86 -4.93 9.43 7.71
N ALA A 87 -5.31 10.64 7.32
CA ALA A 87 -5.57 11.07 5.93
C ALA A 87 -4.42 10.78 4.96
N ALA A 88 -3.17 10.95 5.40
CA ALA A 88 -1.99 10.71 4.58
C ALA A 88 -1.92 9.25 4.06
N ASN A 89 -2.14 8.28 4.94
CA ASN A 89 -2.11 6.86 4.57
C ASN A 89 -3.43 6.37 3.98
N LEU A 90 -4.57 7.00 4.30
CA LEU A 90 -5.82 6.81 3.56
C LEU A 90 -5.68 7.24 2.10
N HIS A 91 -4.97 8.34 1.82
CA HIS A 91 -4.64 8.74 0.45
C HIS A 91 -3.84 7.65 -0.28
N ASN A 92 -2.81 7.08 0.35
CA ASN A 92 -2.03 5.99 -0.22
C ASN A 92 -2.90 4.74 -0.49
N ALA A 93 -3.71 4.32 0.49
CA ALA A 93 -4.61 3.18 0.38
C ALA A 93 -5.66 3.37 -0.74
N ARG A 94 -6.21 4.59 -0.90
CA ARG A 94 -7.13 4.93 -1.99
C ARG A 94 -6.46 4.83 -3.36
N LYS A 95 -5.21 5.32 -3.49
CA LYS A 95 -4.43 5.18 -4.74
C LYS A 95 -4.04 3.74 -5.03
N ALA A 96 -3.83 2.94 -4.00
CA ALA A 96 -3.64 1.49 -4.09
C ALA A 96 -4.94 0.73 -4.38
N ARG A 97 -6.11 1.38 -4.28
CA ARG A 97 -7.42 0.72 -4.41
C ARG A 97 -7.57 -0.46 -3.44
N VAL A 98 -7.25 -0.20 -2.20
CA VAL A 98 -7.29 -1.19 -1.12
C VAL A 98 -8.66 -1.12 -0.45
N PRO A 99 -9.31 -2.26 -0.19
CA PRO A 99 -10.57 -2.29 0.54
C PRO A 99 -10.33 -1.98 2.03
N MET A 100 -11.04 -0.98 2.56
CA MET A 100 -10.93 -0.60 3.98
C MET A 100 -12.26 -0.06 4.50
N VAL A 101 -12.62 -0.44 5.73
CA VAL A 101 -13.77 0.12 6.45
C VAL A 101 -13.25 0.92 7.64
N ASN A 102 -13.49 2.23 7.65
CA ASN A 102 -13.17 3.08 8.78
C ASN A 102 -14.40 3.26 9.66
N LEU A 103 -14.28 2.96 10.95
CA LEU A 103 -15.21 3.36 12.00
C LEU A 103 -14.65 4.63 12.64
N VAL A 104 -15.34 5.73 12.51
CA VAL A 104 -14.90 7.03 13.03
C VAL A 104 -15.89 7.47 14.10
N GLY A 105 -15.43 7.58 15.33
CA GLY A 105 -16.26 8.06 16.43
C GLY A 105 -16.76 9.49 16.19
N ASP A 106 -17.90 9.81 16.80
CA ASP A 106 -18.42 11.18 16.84
C ASP A 106 -19.13 11.43 18.18
N HIS A 107 -19.38 12.69 18.46
CA HIS A 107 -20.22 13.06 19.58
C HIS A 107 -21.61 12.41 19.48
N ALA A 108 -22.20 12.10 20.64
CA ALA A 108 -23.59 11.66 20.72
C ALA A 108 -24.52 12.62 19.96
N LEU A 109 -25.50 12.10 19.21
CA LEU A 109 -26.41 12.90 18.38
C LEU A 109 -27.06 14.06 19.19
N ARG A 110 -27.46 13.79 20.45
CA ARG A 110 -27.99 14.81 21.35
C ARG A 110 -26.97 15.88 21.76
N HIS A 111 -25.66 15.61 21.61
CA HIS A 111 -24.58 16.51 22.01
C HIS A 111 -24.02 17.35 20.86
N GLN A 112 -24.20 16.93 19.61
CA GLN A 112 -23.68 17.60 18.41
C GLN A 112 -24.16 19.06 18.25
N GLN A 113 -25.30 19.41 18.85
CA GLN A 113 -25.83 20.79 18.83
C GLN A 113 -24.96 21.79 19.63
N TYR A 114 -24.04 21.29 20.48
CA TYR A 114 -23.17 22.13 21.30
C TYR A 114 -21.77 22.17 20.69
N ASP A 115 -21.11 23.32 20.80
CA ASP A 115 -19.74 23.49 20.35
C ASP A 115 -18.75 22.97 21.40
N ALA A 116 -18.72 21.64 21.56
CA ALA A 116 -17.78 20.97 22.46
C ALA A 116 -16.34 21.05 21.90
N PRO A 117 -15.29 20.93 22.75
CA PRO A 117 -13.90 21.11 22.33
C PRO A 117 -13.43 20.25 21.15
N LEU A 118 -14.07 19.09 20.92
CA LEU A 118 -13.75 18.17 19.80
C LEU A 118 -14.84 18.19 18.70
N SER A 119 -15.83 19.09 18.78
CA SER A 119 -16.84 19.24 17.73
C SER A 119 -16.20 19.71 16.43
N ALA A 120 -16.48 19.00 15.35
CA ALA A 120 -16.01 19.33 14.00
C ALA A 120 -16.93 18.71 12.95
N ASP A 121 -16.82 19.15 11.71
CA ASP A 121 -17.47 18.49 10.57
C ASP A 121 -16.73 17.19 10.23
N VAL A 122 -17.11 16.11 10.91
CA VAL A 122 -16.51 14.78 10.73
C VAL A 122 -16.79 14.28 9.31
N GLU A 123 -18.02 14.43 8.82
CA GLU A 123 -18.41 13.99 7.48
C GLU A 123 -17.64 14.74 6.38
N GLY A 124 -17.55 16.07 6.49
CA GLY A 124 -16.76 16.89 5.57
C GLY A 124 -15.27 16.55 5.60
N THR A 125 -14.72 16.18 6.77
CA THR A 125 -13.33 15.75 6.91
C THR A 125 -13.10 14.38 6.24
N CYS A 126 -14.05 13.46 6.28
CA CYS A 126 -13.92 12.11 5.72
C CYS A 126 -14.08 12.06 4.18
N LYS A 127 -14.94 12.88 3.60
CA LYS A 127 -15.32 12.85 2.18
C LYS A 127 -14.14 12.87 1.18
N PRO A 128 -13.09 13.68 1.34
CA PRO A 128 -11.98 13.72 0.37
C PRO A 128 -11.17 12.42 0.28
N PHE A 129 -11.18 11.61 1.33
CA PHE A 129 -10.36 10.39 1.46
C PHE A 129 -11.18 9.09 1.45
N SER A 130 -12.49 9.19 1.35
CA SER A 130 -13.42 8.04 1.35
C SER A 130 -14.26 8.04 0.08
N ASP A 131 -14.54 6.86 -0.45
CA ASP A 131 -15.42 6.67 -1.61
C ASP A 131 -16.90 6.57 -1.18
N TRP A 132 -17.13 6.32 0.11
CA TRP A 132 -18.45 6.31 0.74
C TRP A 132 -18.33 6.77 2.19
N VAL A 133 -19.27 7.64 2.60
CA VAL A 133 -19.34 8.16 3.97
C VAL A 133 -20.81 8.16 4.41
N LYS A 134 -21.08 7.64 5.60
CA LYS A 134 -22.38 7.69 6.24
C LYS A 134 -22.26 7.86 7.74
N SER A 135 -23.13 8.66 8.35
CA SER A 135 -23.29 8.73 9.81
C SER A 135 -24.42 7.80 10.23
N GLY A 136 -24.19 6.98 11.26
CA GLY A 136 -25.22 6.18 11.88
C GLY A 136 -26.31 7.06 12.54
N THR A 137 -27.55 6.57 12.58
CA THR A 137 -28.71 7.32 13.09
C THR A 137 -29.41 6.66 14.25
N ASP A 138 -29.31 5.33 14.37
CA ASP A 138 -29.90 4.53 15.45
C ASP A 138 -29.18 3.18 15.62
N ALA A 139 -29.27 2.58 16.80
CA ALA A 139 -28.61 1.32 17.12
C ALA A 139 -29.13 0.13 16.31
N GLY A 140 -30.42 0.12 15.94
CA GLY A 140 -31.06 -1.00 15.24
C GLY A 140 -30.60 -1.15 13.80
N SER A 141 -30.33 -0.03 13.09
CA SER A 141 -29.87 0.01 11.70
C SER A 141 -28.35 0.04 11.57
N PHE A 142 -27.60 0.25 12.66
CA PHE A 142 -26.17 0.55 12.61
C PHE A 142 -25.32 -0.58 12.00
N ALA A 143 -25.63 -1.84 12.29
CA ALA A 143 -24.96 -2.96 11.66
C ALA A 143 -25.28 -3.09 10.16
N ALA A 144 -26.49 -2.72 9.72
CA ALA A 144 -26.81 -2.69 8.29
C ALA A 144 -26.00 -1.62 7.55
N ASP A 145 -25.75 -0.46 8.18
CA ASP A 145 -24.87 0.57 7.65
C ASP A 145 -23.41 0.08 7.55
N ALA A 146 -22.94 -0.69 8.53
CA ALA A 146 -21.62 -1.30 8.48
C ALA A 146 -21.51 -2.36 7.36
N MET A 147 -22.56 -3.13 7.09
CA MET A 147 -22.58 -4.07 5.97
C MET A 147 -22.61 -3.37 4.61
N GLU A 148 -23.29 -2.22 4.50
CA GLU A 148 -23.22 -1.39 3.30
C GLU A 148 -21.82 -0.80 3.09
N ALA A 149 -21.16 -0.31 4.15
CA ALA A 149 -19.76 0.12 4.10
C ALA A 149 -18.84 -1.01 3.62
N LEU A 150 -19.03 -2.22 4.15
CA LEU A 150 -18.26 -3.41 3.76
C LEU A 150 -18.51 -3.78 2.29
N ARG A 151 -19.75 -3.74 1.82
CA ARG A 151 -20.12 -3.97 0.42
C ARG A 151 -19.38 -3.02 -0.51
N VAL A 152 -19.37 -1.73 -0.18
CA VAL A 152 -18.64 -0.71 -0.95
C VAL A 152 -17.16 -0.97 -0.94
N ALA A 153 -16.57 -1.30 0.23
CA ALA A 153 -15.15 -1.57 0.36
C ALA A 153 -14.71 -2.80 -0.46
N LYS A 154 -15.51 -3.88 -0.43
CA LYS A 154 -15.25 -5.13 -1.19
C LYS A 154 -15.52 -4.99 -2.69
N GLY A 155 -16.15 -3.90 -3.15
CA GLY A 155 -16.38 -3.66 -4.58
C GLY A 155 -15.07 -3.61 -5.37
N LYS A 156 -15.14 -3.88 -6.68
CA LYS A 156 -13.97 -3.77 -7.57
C LYS A 156 -14.02 -2.41 -8.30
N PRO A 157 -12.92 -1.63 -8.27
CA PRO A 157 -11.72 -1.81 -7.45
C PRO A 157 -12.02 -1.65 -5.95
N GLY A 158 -11.12 -2.14 -5.08
CA GLY A 158 -11.25 -1.93 -3.65
C GLY A 158 -11.38 -0.43 -3.31
N ARG A 159 -12.21 -0.10 -2.33
CA ARG A 159 -12.60 1.27 -1.97
C ARG A 159 -12.44 1.51 -0.48
N ILE A 160 -12.41 2.78 -0.10
CA ILE A 160 -12.43 3.21 1.30
C ILE A 160 -13.85 3.62 1.66
N ALA A 161 -14.45 2.91 2.61
CA ALA A 161 -15.75 3.24 3.17
C ALA A 161 -15.62 3.70 4.61
N THR A 162 -16.26 4.81 4.97
CA THR A 162 -16.21 5.39 6.31
C THR A 162 -17.59 5.46 6.90
N LEU A 163 -17.78 4.76 8.04
CA LEU A 163 -18.97 4.82 8.86
C LEU A 163 -18.68 5.68 10.10
N ILE A 164 -19.36 6.82 10.20
CA ILE A 164 -19.30 7.69 11.36
C ILE A 164 -20.22 7.13 12.44
N ALA A 165 -19.71 7.03 13.66
CA ALA A 165 -20.30 6.33 14.79
C ALA A 165 -20.58 7.28 15.95
N PRO A 166 -21.73 7.98 15.98
CA PRO A 166 -22.15 8.75 17.14
C PRO A 166 -22.18 7.90 18.42
N ALA A 167 -21.66 8.44 19.53
CA ALA A 167 -21.40 7.66 20.74
C ALA A 167 -22.67 7.04 21.34
N ASP A 168 -23.81 7.76 21.30
CA ASP A 168 -25.06 7.25 21.86
C ASP A 168 -25.57 6.03 21.10
N ILE A 169 -25.60 6.03 19.77
CA ILE A 169 -26.08 4.88 19.00
C ILE A 169 -25.21 3.63 19.18
N GLY A 170 -23.92 3.82 19.48
CA GLY A 170 -23.04 2.70 19.83
C GLY A 170 -23.37 2.09 21.20
N TRP A 171 -23.77 2.91 22.19
CA TRP A 171 -24.16 2.47 23.53
C TRP A 171 -25.62 2.01 23.65
N ASP A 172 -26.50 2.55 22.82
CA ASP A 172 -27.93 2.28 22.90
C ASP A 172 -28.23 0.80 22.64
N GLU A 173 -29.15 0.22 23.43
CA GLU A 173 -29.68 -1.14 23.27
C GLU A 173 -30.54 -1.25 22.01
N GLY A 174 -30.80 -2.48 21.57
CA GLY A 174 -31.61 -2.77 20.38
C GLY A 174 -30.77 -2.96 19.11
N GLY A 175 -29.44 -3.08 19.23
CA GLY A 175 -28.57 -3.47 18.13
C GLY A 175 -28.98 -4.81 17.52
N GLN A 176 -29.03 -4.88 16.19
CA GLN A 176 -29.40 -6.08 15.43
C GLN A 176 -28.28 -6.46 14.49
N MET A 177 -27.95 -7.76 14.43
CA MET A 177 -26.98 -8.25 13.43
C MET A 177 -27.56 -8.07 12.03
N ALA A 178 -26.70 -7.67 11.09
CA ALA A 178 -27.02 -7.59 9.68
C ALA A 178 -26.21 -8.65 8.89
N ALA A 179 -26.84 -9.22 7.88
CA ALA A 179 -26.17 -10.14 6.96
C ALA A 179 -25.26 -9.38 5.98
N GLU A 180 -24.22 -10.05 5.52
CA GLU A 180 -23.35 -9.52 4.47
C GLU A 180 -24.15 -9.25 3.19
N ILE A 181 -23.88 -8.10 2.58
CA ILE A 181 -24.45 -7.70 1.30
C ILE A 181 -23.41 -8.06 0.22
N ALA A 182 -23.81 -8.81 -0.79
CA ALA A 182 -22.94 -9.16 -1.90
C ALA A 182 -22.40 -7.89 -2.59
N SER A 183 -21.10 -7.88 -2.88
CA SER A 183 -20.50 -6.81 -3.67
C SER A 183 -20.96 -6.88 -5.13
N ASP A 184 -20.86 -5.76 -5.84
CA ASP A 184 -21.20 -5.68 -7.25
C ASP A 184 -20.34 -6.66 -8.07
N SER A 185 -20.93 -7.33 -9.06
CA SER A 185 -20.20 -8.19 -10.00
C SER A 185 -19.30 -7.35 -10.90
N THR A 186 -18.13 -7.90 -11.23
CA THR A 186 -17.26 -7.28 -12.25
C THR A 186 -17.94 -7.24 -13.61
N ALA A 187 -17.69 -6.16 -14.35
CA ALA A 187 -18.18 -6.06 -15.74
C ALA A 187 -17.63 -7.22 -16.60
N PRO A 188 -18.43 -7.79 -17.49
CA PRO A 188 -17.95 -8.79 -18.43
C PRO A 188 -16.89 -8.19 -19.36
N LEU A 189 -16.00 -9.05 -19.88
CA LEU A 189 -14.99 -8.64 -20.86
C LEU A 189 -15.67 -8.08 -22.12
N ASP A 190 -15.22 -6.91 -22.57
CA ASP A 190 -15.66 -6.30 -23.82
C ASP A 190 -14.98 -6.97 -25.01
N GLU A 191 -15.74 -7.72 -25.81
CA GLU A 191 -15.26 -8.39 -27.02
C GLU A 191 -14.72 -7.41 -28.09
N ALA A 192 -15.23 -6.21 -28.16
CA ALA A 192 -14.70 -5.18 -29.06
C ALA A 192 -13.33 -4.69 -28.59
N ALA A 193 -13.15 -4.46 -27.29
CA ALA A 193 -11.87 -4.12 -26.71
C ALA A 193 -10.84 -5.24 -26.91
N LEU A 194 -11.24 -6.50 -26.74
CA LEU A 194 -10.38 -7.65 -26.99
C LEU A 194 -9.93 -7.71 -28.46
N THR A 195 -10.86 -7.53 -29.41
CA THR A 195 -10.56 -7.50 -30.84
C THR A 195 -9.59 -6.38 -31.20
N ASN A 196 -9.79 -5.18 -30.62
CA ASN A 196 -8.91 -4.05 -30.83
C ASN A 196 -7.50 -4.27 -30.22
N ALA A 197 -7.41 -4.93 -29.06
CA ALA A 197 -6.14 -5.27 -28.44
C ALA A 197 -5.35 -6.28 -29.29
N VAL A 198 -6.02 -7.29 -29.85
CA VAL A 198 -5.40 -8.24 -30.82
C VAL A 198 -4.89 -7.49 -32.04
N ALA A 199 -5.72 -6.64 -32.65
CA ALA A 199 -5.32 -5.84 -33.82
C ALA A 199 -4.13 -4.91 -33.51
N ALA A 200 -4.05 -4.36 -32.29
CA ALA A 200 -2.91 -3.58 -31.84
C ALA A 200 -1.62 -4.41 -31.80
N LEU A 201 -1.67 -5.64 -31.31
CA LEU A 201 -0.52 -6.55 -31.23
C LEU A 201 -0.08 -7.07 -32.60
N GLU A 202 -1.01 -7.20 -33.56
CA GLU A 202 -0.75 -7.71 -34.91
C GLU A 202 -0.41 -6.60 -35.94
N SER A 203 -0.49 -5.32 -35.54
CA SER A 203 -0.29 -4.18 -36.43
C SER A 203 1.15 -4.05 -36.98
N GLY A 204 2.14 -4.63 -36.32
CA GLY A 204 3.56 -4.42 -36.60
C GLY A 204 4.14 -3.16 -35.95
N ASP A 205 3.32 -2.33 -35.32
CA ASP A 205 3.77 -1.16 -34.57
C ASP A 205 4.33 -1.55 -33.19
N ARG A 206 5.25 -0.75 -32.66
CA ARG A 206 5.73 -0.95 -31.28
C ARG A 206 4.59 -0.72 -30.30
N THR A 207 4.24 -1.76 -29.56
CA THR A 207 3.11 -1.78 -28.62
C THR A 207 3.59 -1.95 -27.19
N ALA A 208 3.12 -1.07 -26.29
CA ALA A 208 3.26 -1.27 -24.84
C ALA A 208 1.99 -1.92 -24.28
N ILE A 209 2.16 -2.87 -23.36
CA ILE A 209 1.07 -3.39 -22.52
C ILE A 209 1.30 -2.85 -21.12
N LEU A 210 0.48 -1.88 -20.72
CA LEU A 210 0.50 -1.26 -19.42
C LEU A 210 -0.44 -2.02 -18.48
N VAL A 211 0.09 -2.56 -17.39
CA VAL A 211 -0.65 -3.46 -16.51
C VAL A 211 -0.57 -3.05 -15.04
N GLY A 212 -1.65 -3.18 -14.30
CA GLY A 212 -1.71 -2.80 -12.88
C GLY A 212 -2.50 -3.78 -12.02
N ASN A 213 -2.65 -3.44 -10.76
CA ASN A 213 -3.48 -4.11 -9.76
C ASN A 213 -3.36 -5.65 -9.75
N SER A 214 -4.49 -6.36 -9.85
CA SER A 214 -4.57 -7.83 -9.69
C SER A 214 -3.74 -8.61 -10.70
N VAL A 215 -3.46 -8.03 -11.87
CA VAL A 215 -2.61 -8.63 -12.91
C VAL A 215 -1.16 -8.79 -12.43
N LEU A 216 -0.64 -7.85 -11.65
CA LEU A 216 0.72 -7.89 -11.09
C LEU A 216 0.85 -8.76 -9.82
N GLU A 217 -0.28 -9.19 -9.27
CA GLU A 217 -0.37 -9.96 -8.03
C GLU A 217 -0.41 -11.48 -8.26
N ASP A 218 -0.58 -11.90 -9.53
CA ASP A 218 -0.68 -13.30 -9.88
C ASP A 218 0.45 -13.74 -10.84
N VAL A 219 1.28 -14.67 -10.35
CA VAL A 219 2.44 -15.19 -11.10
C VAL A 219 2.04 -15.83 -12.43
N ALA A 220 0.88 -16.52 -12.47
CA ALA A 220 0.42 -17.19 -13.69
C ALA A 220 0.00 -16.16 -14.76
N THR A 221 -0.67 -15.09 -14.35
CA THR A 221 -1.06 -13.99 -15.23
C THR A 221 0.16 -13.24 -15.78
N ILE A 222 1.16 -12.98 -14.93
CA ILE A 222 2.44 -12.37 -15.35
C ILE A 222 3.15 -13.28 -16.38
N ALA A 223 3.14 -14.59 -16.18
CA ALA A 223 3.71 -15.52 -17.13
C ALA A 223 2.96 -15.54 -18.47
N LEU A 224 1.62 -15.42 -18.47
CA LEU A 224 0.84 -15.26 -19.70
C LEU A 224 1.18 -13.96 -20.44
N LEU A 225 1.31 -12.84 -19.72
CA LEU A 225 1.75 -11.57 -20.31
C LEU A 225 3.13 -11.71 -20.96
N GLN A 226 4.07 -12.37 -20.27
CA GLN A 226 5.39 -12.63 -20.84
C GLN A 226 5.31 -13.45 -22.14
N GLY A 227 4.45 -14.46 -22.17
CA GLY A 227 4.22 -15.24 -23.39
C GLY A 227 3.59 -14.41 -24.52
N ILE A 228 2.69 -13.47 -24.20
CA ILE A 228 2.16 -12.51 -25.17
C ILE A 228 3.30 -11.64 -25.72
N ALA A 229 4.15 -11.10 -24.84
CA ALA A 229 5.29 -10.28 -25.22
C ALA A 229 6.29 -11.05 -26.11
N GLU A 230 6.66 -12.27 -25.74
CA GLU A 230 7.55 -13.15 -26.52
C GLU A 230 6.99 -13.44 -27.92
N LYS A 231 5.68 -13.61 -28.05
CA LYS A 231 5.03 -13.91 -29.32
C LYS A 231 4.88 -12.69 -30.22
N THR A 232 4.62 -11.52 -29.66
CA THR A 232 4.21 -10.33 -30.43
C THR A 232 5.29 -9.25 -30.49
N GLY A 233 6.32 -9.33 -29.66
CA GLY A 233 7.32 -8.29 -29.49
C GLY A 233 6.83 -7.07 -28.68
N ALA A 234 5.64 -7.15 -28.06
CA ALA A 234 5.13 -6.09 -27.18
C ALA A 234 5.97 -5.98 -25.90
N THR A 235 6.00 -4.80 -25.30
CA THR A 235 6.70 -4.56 -24.04
C THR A 235 5.71 -4.44 -22.90
N ILE A 236 5.92 -5.19 -21.82
CA ILE A 236 5.11 -5.09 -20.60
C ILE A 236 5.69 -4.04 -19.70
N LEU A 237 4.85 -3.11 -19.22
CA LEU A 237 5.23 -2.05 -18.31
C LEU A 237 4.25 -1.98 -17.13
N ALA A 238 4.76 -2.06 -15.91
CA ALA A 238 4.01 -1.71 -14.71
C ALA A 238 3.95 -0.18 -14.54
N PRO A 239 2.98 0.37 -13.79
CA PRO A 239 3.01 1.77 -13.36
C PRO A 239 4.26 2.09 -12.54
N THR A 240 4.58 3.36 -12.39
CA THR A 240 5.72 3.83 -11.56
C THR A 240 5.65 3.25 -10.13
N SER A 241 4.45 3.11 -9.59
CA SER A 241 4.19 2.48 -8.28
C SER A 241 3.01 1.50 -8.40
N SER A 242 3.20 0.31 -7.86
CA SER A 242 2.19 -0.76 -7.82
C SER A 242 1.91 -1.16 -6.38
N ARG A 243 0.64 -1.43 -6.05
CA ARG A 243 0.26 -1.81 -4.68
C ARG A 243 0.90 -3.12 -4.24
N ARG A 244 0.99 -4.08 -5.18
CA ARG A 244 1.60 -5.39 -4.97
C ARG A 244 2.12 -5.92 -6.30
N THR A 245 3.29 -6.56 -6.29
CA THR A 245 3.92 -7.16 -7.47
C THR A 245 4.67 -8.42 -7.06
N GLU A 246 4.43 -9.51 -7.76
CA GLU A 246 5.13 -10.77 -7.56
C GLU A 246 6.41 -10.79 -8.41
N ARG A 247 7.59 -10.86 -7.78
CA ARG A 247 8.91 -10.75 -8.43
C ARG A 247 9.88 -11.83 -7.95
N GLY A 248 11.00 -11.97 -8.64
CA GLY A 248 12.12 -12.82 -8.22
C GLY A 248 12.63 -13.78 -9.28
N GLN A 249 13.71 -14.47 -8.96
CA GLN A 249 14.30 -15.50 -9.82
C GLN A 249 13.26 -16.56 -10.21
N GLY A 250 13.25 -16.93 -11.50
CA GLY A 250 12.28 -17.89 -12.06
C GLY A 250 10.89 -17.32 -12.35
N ARG A 251 10.65 -16.03 -12.07
CA ARG A 251 9.47 -15.28 -12.49
C ARG A 251 9.83 -14.37 -13.66
N ALA A 252 8.84 -14.01 -14.48
CA ALA A 252 9.05 -13.05 -15.56
C ALA A 252 9.43 -11.68 -14.99
N PRO A 253 10.53 -11.07 -15.44
CA PRO A 253 10.94 -9.75 -14.97
C PRO A 253 9.96 -8.70 -15.44
N LEU A 254 9.74 -7.67 -14.62
CA LEU A 254 8.82 -6.59 -14.89
C LEU A 254 9.54 -5.24 -14.89
N ALA A 255 9.50 -4.57 -16.05
CA ALA A 255 9.87 -3.16 -16.12
C ALA A 255 8.72 -2.29 -15.61
N LYS A 256 9.05 -1.09 -15.14
CA LYS A 256 8.05 -0.07 -14.76
C LYS A 256 8.33 1.26 -15.44
N VAL A 257 7.30 2.08 -15.57
CA VAL A 257 7.48 3.49 -15.98
C VAL A 257 8.33 4.19 -14.92
N PRO A 258 9.46 4.81 -15.27
CA PRO A 258 10.32 5.51 -14.32
C PRO A 258 9.61 6.68 -13.62
N TYR A 259 10.10 7.06 -12.41
CA TYR A 259 9.61 8.26 -11.72
C TYR A 259 10.16 9.55 -12.35
N PRO A 260 11.47 9.68 -12.67
CA PRO A 260 12.01 10.90 -13.25
C PRO A 260 11.34 11.19 -14.59
N ILE A 261 10.83 12.43 -14.75
CA ILE A 261 9.98 12.83 -15.89
C ILE A 261 10.62 12.58 -17.25
N ASP A 262 11.91 12.88 -17.41
CA ASP A 262 12.62 12.71 -18.68
C ASP A 262 12.83 11.25 -19.03
N GLU A 263 13.10 10.43 -18.03
CA GLU A 263 13.23 8.97 -18.19
C GLU A 263 11.87 8.35 -18.53
N ALA A 264 10.78 8.82 -17.89
CA ALA A 264 9.42 8.36 -18.17
C ALA A 264 8.99 8.68 -19.60
N ILE A 265 9.25 9.91 -20.07
CA ILE A 265 9.00 10.34 -21.46
C ILE A 265 9.82 9.46 -22.42
N ALA A 266 11.12 9.30 -22.18
CA ALA A 266 12.00 8.48 -23.02
C ALA A 266 11.58 7.01 -23.05
N CYS A 267 11.12 6.47 -21.91
CA CYS A 267 10.60 5.10 -21.80
C CYS A 267 9.36 4.88 -22.69
N LEU A 268 8.46 5.85 -22.75
CA LEU A 268 7.18 5.73 -23.45
C LEU A 268 7.20 6.23 -24.88
N ALA A 269 8.14 7.09 -25.25
CA ALA A 269 8.27 7.67 -26.59
C ALA A 269 8.29 6.67 -27.76
N PRO A 270 8.84 5.44 -27.64
CA PRO A 270 8.90 4.51 -28.76
C PRO A 270 7.57 3.86 -29.16
N TYR A 271 6.52 3.97 -28.35
CA TYR A 271 5.28 3.20 -28.55
C TYR A 271 4.24 3.97 -29.34
N ALA A 272 3.86 3.43 -30.49
CA ALA A 272 2.75 3.92 -31.31
C ALA A 272 1.39 3.39 -30.81
N ARG A 273 1.39 2.34 -29.99
CA ARG A 273 0.19 1.72 -29.43
C ARG A 273 0.38 1.38 -27.94
N ALA A 274 -0.71 1.52 -27.18
CA ALA A 274 -0.74 1.13 -25.77
C ALA A 274 -2.01 0.33 -25.46
N ILE A 275 -1.85 -0.82 -24.81
CA ILE A 275 -2.96 -1.63 -24.27
C ILE A 275 -2.94 -1.44 -22.75
N LEU A 276 -4.08 -1.00 -22.19
CA LEU A 276 -4.24 -0.73 -20.76
C LEU A 276 -5.05 -1.86 -20.09
N ILE A 277 -4.51 -2.46 -19.03
CA ILE A 277 -5.15 -3.53 -18.27
C ILE A 277 -5.07 -3.18 -16.78
N GLU A 278 -6.21 -2.94 -16.15
CA GLU A 278 -6.35 -2.50 -14.76
C GLU A 278 -5.47 -1.28 -14.39
N THR A 279 -5.14 -0.44 -15.35
CA THR A 279 -4.38 0.79 -15.12
C THR A 279 -4.95 1.95 -15.94
N LEU A 280 -4.56 3.16 -15.57
CA LEU A 280 -4.85 4.38 -16.32
C LEU A 280 -3.64 4.76 -17.18
N PRO A 281 -3.82 5.59 -18.23
CA PRO A 281 -2.70 6.16 -18.95
C PRO A 281 -1.69 6.82 -18.00
N PRO A 282 -0.37 6.64 -18.22
CA PRO A 282 0.65 7.25 -17.37
C PRO A 282 0.60 8.77 -17.40
N VAL A 283 0.65 9.39 -16.23
CA VAL A 283 0.70 10.85 -16.05
C VAL A 283 1.97 11.25 -15.31
N ALA A 284 2.47 12.44 -15.56
CA ALA A 284 3.57 13.03 -14.79
C ALA A 284 3.15 13.19 -13.32
N PHE A 285 4.08 12.98 -12.40
CA PHE A 285 3.79 13.12 -10.97
C PHE A 285 3.43 14.56 -10.60
N PHE A 286 4.11 15.51 -11.23
CA PHE A 286 3.82 16.95 -11.14
C PHE A 286 3.81 17.59 -12.53
N ALA A 287 3.28 18.81 -12.62
CA ALA A 287 3.40 19.62 -13.81
C ALA A 287 4.79 20.27 -13.86
N TYR A 288 5.64 19.79 -14.77
CA TYR A 288 6.99 20.33 -14.96
C TYR A 288 7.03 21.35 -16.09
N PRO A 289 7.82 22.43 -15.97
CA PRO A 289 7.94 23.43 -17.02
C PRO A 289 8.39 22.83 -18.36
N GLY A 290 7.61 23.06 -19.42
CA GLY A 290 7.93 22.58 -20.78
C GLY A 290 7.83 21.07 -20.99
N LYS A 291 7.25 20.30 -20.03
CA LYS A 291 7.03 18.86 -20.12
C LYS A 291 5.53 18.55 -20.23
N PRO A 292 5.14 17.45 -20.90
CA PRO A 292 3.75 17.02 -20.96
C PRO A 292 3.28 16.44 -19.63
N SER A 293 1.97 16.59 -19.33
CA SER A 293 1.33 15.92 -18.19
C SER A 293 0.92 14.48 -18.53
N LEU A 294 0.52 14.20 -19.77
CA LEU A 294 0.30 12.84 -20.28
C LEU A 294 1.62 12.36 -20.90
N LEU A 295 2.05 11.15 -20.49
CA LEU A 295 3.39 10.66 -20.81
C LEU A 295 3.45 9.79 -22.07
N LEU A 296 2.31 9.23 -22.52
CA LEU A 296 2.23 8.58 -23.83
C LEU A 296 2.28 9.64 -24.93
N PRO A 297 2.92 9.34 -26.09
CA PRO A 297 2.87 10.23 -27.25
C PRO A 297 1.44 10.60 -27.65
N GLU A 298 1.22 11.82 -28.14
CA GLU A 298 -0.11 12.30 -28.52
C GLU A 298 -0.76 11.45 -29.64
N ASP A 299 0.05 10.87 -30.51
CA ASP A 299 -0.36 9.99 -31.60
C ASP A 299 -0.41 8.51 -31.19
N CYS A 300 -0.07 8.16 -29.95
CA CYS A 300 -0.15 6.78 -29.46
C CYS A 300 -1.59 6.33 -29.35
N ALA A 301 -1.98 5.35 -30.17
CA ALA A 301 -3.32 4.76 -30.12
C ALA A 301 -3.49 3.90 -28.87
N GLN A 302 -4.51 4.19 -28.07
CA GLN A 302 -4.75 3.53 -26.79
C GLN A 302 -5.97 2.61 -26.86
N VAL A 303 -5.86 1.40 -26.28
CA VAL A 303 -6.94 0.42 -26.11
C VAL A 303 -7.03 0.06 -24.63
N THR A 304 -8.14 0.35 -23.98
CA THR A 304 -8.43 -0.17 -22.65
C THR A 304 -9.06 -1.55 -22.79
N LEU A 305 -8.27 -2.60 -22.58
CA LEU A 305 -8.75 -3.99 -22.63
C LEU A 305 -9.56 -4.33 -21.37
N ALA A 306 -9.09 -3.92 -20.22
CA ALA A 306 -9.82 -4.04 -18.96
C ALA A 306 -9.63 -2.76 -18.13
N GLY A 307 -10.73 -2.13 -17.74
CA GLY A 307 -10.72 -0.99 -16.83
C GLY A 307 -10.26 -1.40 -15.43
N VAL A 308 -10.08 -0.40 -14.56
CA VAL A 308 -9.62 -0.62 -13.18
C VAL A 308 -10.64 -1.38 -12.32
N ASP A 309 -11.88 -1.40 -12.76
CA ASP A 309 -13.05 -2.06 -12.16
C ASP A 309 -13.42 -3.39 -12.84
N ALA A 310 -12.67 -3.78 -13.86
CA ALA A 310 -12.86 -5.02 -14.60
C ALA A 310 -11.94 -6.16 -14.10
N ASP A 311 -12.09 -7.37 -14.65
CA ASP A 311 -11.24 -8.52 -14.36
C ASP A 311 -10.04 -8.56 -15.33
N GLY A 312 -8.91 -7.98 -14.92
CA GLY A 312 -7.70 -7.93 -15.74
C GLY A 312 -7.06 -9.30 -15.95
N GLN A 313 -7.15 -10.20 -14.98
CA GLN A 313 -6.61 -11.56 -15.11
C GLN A 313 -7.38 -12.35 -16.19
N ALA A 314 -8.70 -12.30 -16.14
CA ALA A 314 -9.55 -12.90 -17.18
C ALA A 314 -9.30 -12.25 -18.56
N ALA A 315 -9.09 -10.93 -18.61
CA ALA A 315 -8.79 -10.23 -19.85
C ALA A 315 -7.43 -10.65 -20.45
N VAL A 316 -6.40 -10.83 -19.62
CA VAL A 316 -5.08 -11.34 -20.05
C VAL A 316 -5.20 -12.78 -20.57
N ALA A 317 -5.94 -13.63 -19.86
CA ALA A 317 -6.18 -15.01 -20.29
C ALA A 317 -6.89 -15.07 -21.65
N ALA A 318 -7.95 -14.28 -21.84
CA ALA A 318 -8.68 -14.20 -23.11
C ALA A 318 -7.80 -13.65 -24.25
N LEU A 319 -6.96 -12.65 -23.98
CA LEU A 319 -6.01 -12.11 -24.97
C LEU A 319 -4.97 -13.17 -25.37
N ALA A 320 -4.39 -13.88 -24.39
CA ALA A 320 -3.44 -14.95 -24.64
C ALA A 320 -4.05 -16.09 -25.49
N ASP A 321 -5.27 -16.52 -25.16
CA ASP A 321 -5.99 -17.55 -25.90
C ASP A 321 -6.28 -17.10 -27.34
N ARG A 322 -6.80 -15.87 -27.51
CA ARG A 322 -7.17 -15.31 -28.82
C ARG A 322 -5.99 -15.28 -29.82
N ILE A 323 -4.78 -14.94 -29.31
CA ILE A 323 -3.56 -14.91 -30.14
C ILE A 323 -2.79 -16.25 -30.10
N GLY A 324 -3.21 -17.22 -29.29
CA GLY A 324 -2.52 -18.49 -29.10
C GLY A 324 -1.15 -18.34 -28.43
N ALA A 325 -1.00 -17.43 -27.45
CA ALA A 325 0.18 -17.30 -26.62
C ALA A 325 0.12 -18.33 -25.48
N LYS A 326 1.29 -18.81 -25.07
CA LYS A 326 1.46 -19.68 -23.89
C LYS A 326 2.25 -18.93 -22.83
N ALA A 327 2.14 -19.36 -21.59
CA ALA A 327 2.93 -18.78 -20.51
C ALA A 327 4.43 -18.81 -20.83
N GLY A 328 5.09 -17.67 -20.69
CA GLY A 328 6.54 -17.47 -20.81
C GLY A 328 7.14 -17.17 -19.45
N ILE A 329 8.43 -17.38 -19.29
CA ILE A 329 9.15 -17.04 -18.06
C ILE A 329 10.12 -15.87 -18.24
N GLY A 330 10.36 -15.46 -19.48
CA GLY A 330 11.36 -14.45 -19.79
C GLY A 330 12.79 -14.87 -19.37
N GLN A 331 13.69 -13.92 -19.38
CA GLN A 331 15.04 -14.11 -18.85
C GLN A 331 15.20 -13.27 -17.58
N SER A 332 15.23 -13.93 -16.42
CA SER A 332 15.58 -13.25 -15.18
C SER A 332 17.00 -12.71 -15.27
N PRO A 333 17.26 -11.48 -14.80
CA PRO A 333 18.62 -10.95 -14.72
C PRO A 333 19.51 -11.87 -13.88
N ALA A 334 20.79 -12.00 -14.26
CA ALA A 334 21.74 -12.76 -13.47
C ALA A 334 21.95 -12.12 -12.09
N VAL A 335 22.03 -12.93 -11.06
CA VAL A 335 22.37 -12.45 -9.72
C VAL A 335 23.81 -11.92 -9.75
N PRO A 336 24.07 -10.66 -9.38
CA PRO A 336 25.42 -10.12 -9.39
C PRO A 336 26.30 -10.80 -8.34
N ALA A 337 27.60 -10.73 -8.53
CA ALA A 337 28.53 -11.23 -7.53
C ALA A 337 28.27 -10.57 -6.16
N ARG A 338 28.34 -11.36 -5.10
CA ARG A 338 28.15 -10.90 -3.73
C ARG A 338 29.21 -9.86 -3.37
N PRO A 339 28.85 -8.63 -3.01
CA PRO A 339 29.79 -7.62 -2.51
C PRO A 339 30.59 -8.13 -1.29
N GLN A 340 31.89 -7.92 -1.27
CA GLN A 340 32.77 -8.46 -0.19
C GLN A 340 32.98 -7.45 0.94
N SER A 341 33.15 -6.17 0.62
CA SER A 341 33.33 -5.07 1.56
C SER A 341 33.19 -3.71 0.87
N GLY A 342 33.23 -2.65 1.63
CA GLY A 342 33.17 -1.26 1.20
C GLY A 342 31.93 -0.52 1.63
N ALA A 343 31.97 0.81 1.49
CA ALA A 343 30.83 1.65 1.84
C ALA A 343 29.54 1.24 1.10
N ILE A 344 28.41 1.35 1.76
CA ILE A 344 27.10 1.16 1.15
C ILE A 344 26.85 2.32 0.19
N THR A 345 26.47 2.01 -1.04
CA THR A 345 26.25 3.01 -2.09
C THR A 345 25.05 2.61 -2.96
N LEU A 346 24.49 3.56 -3.71
CA LEU A 346 23.45 3.28 -4.70
C LEU A 346 23.90 2.31 -5.81
N ARG A 347 25.21 2.13 -6.01
CA ARG A 347 25.76 1.20 -7.02
C ARG A 347 25.78 -0.26 -6.56
N ASN A 348 25.95 -0.51 -5.27
CA ASN A 348 26.07 -1.87 -4.73
C ASN A 348 24.85 -2.36 -3.95
N ILE A 349 23.89 -1.48 -3.62
CA ILE A 349 22.72 -1.82 -2.81
C ILE A 349 21.84 -2.90 -3.45
N ALA A 350 21.62 -2.85 -4.77
CA ALA A 350 20.83 -3.88 -5.46
C ALA A 350 21.50 -5.26 -5.38
N ALA A 351 22.84 -5.31 -5.55
CA ALA A 351 23.60 -6.54 -5.42
C ALA A 351 23.58 -7.08 -3.98
N ALA A 352 23.67 -6.20 -2.98
CA ALA A 352 23.57 -6.58 -1.58
C ALA A 352 22.20 -7.19 -1.27
N LEU A 353 21.11 -6.51 -1.65
CA LEU A 353 19.74 -7.00 -1.44
C LEU A 353 19.49 -8.32 -2.19
N ALA A 354 19.88 -8.41 -3.46
CA ALA A 354 19.70 -9.63 -4.26
C ALA A 354 20.37 -10.86 -3.64
N ASN A 355 21.51 -10.67 -2.94
CA ASN A 355 22.29 -11.74 -2.31
C ASN A 355 21.91 -12.04 -0.85
N SER A 356 21.05 -11.22 -0.21
CA SER A 356 20.76 -11.37 1.22
C SER A 356 19.27 -11.42 1.56
N LEU A 357 18.37 -11.01 0.65
CA LEU A 357 16.94 -11.10 0.89
C LEU A 357 16.50 -12.58 1.01
N PRO A 358 15.71 -12.93 2.02
CA PRO A 358 15.21 -14.29 2.17
C PRO A 358 14.16 -14.63 1.10
N ALA A 359 14.07 -15.93 0.78
CA ALA A 359 13.01 -16.42 -0.10
C ALA A 359 11.62 -16.24 0.54
N ASP A 360 10.61 -16.07 -0.31
CA ASP A 360 9.21 -15.87 0.10
C ASP A 360 8.97 -14.64 1.01
N ALA A 361 9.91 -13.70 1.03
CA ALA A 361 9.76 -12.47 1.79
C ALA A 361 8.66 -11.56 1.21
N ILE A 362 8.08 -10.73 2.08
CA ILE A 362 7.27 -9.58 1.70
C ILE A 362 8.16 -8.35 1.82
N ILE A 363 8.43 -7.70 0.70
CA ILE A 363 9.30 -6.51 0.63
C ILE A 363 8.43 -5.27 0.57
N ILE A 364 8.62 -4.37 1.51
CA ILE A 364 7.99 -3.05 1.51
C ILE A 364 8.99 -2.04 0.96
N ASP A 365 8.67 -1.42 -0.16
CA ASP A 365 9.55 -0.44 -0.82
C ASP A 365 9.06 0.99 -0.59
N GLU A 366 9.71 1.67 0.32
CA GLU A 366 9.63 3.12 0.52
C GLU A 366 11.05 3.72 0.56
N ALA A 367 11.92 3.26 -0.35
CA ALA A 367 13.29 3.75 -0.46
C ALA A 367 13.41 5.16 -1.08
N ILE A 368 12.34 5.71 -1.62
CA ILE A 368 12.18 7.04 -2.21
C ILE A 368 13.31 7.36 -3.22
N SER A 369 14.24 8.27 -2.88
CA SER A 369 15.36 8.66 -3.76
C SER A 369 16.29 7.49 -4.10
N SER A 370 16.39 6.50 -3.22
CA SER A 370 17.16 5.28 -3.44
C SER A 370 16.40 4.18 -4.20
N GLY A 371 15.09 4.37 -4.44
CA GLY A 371 14.20 3.35 -5.02
C GLY A 371 14.63 2.88 -6.42
N GLY A 372 15.16 3.77 -7.26
CA GLY A 372 15.73 3.41 -8.55
C GLY A 372 16.91 2.45 -8.44
N ALA A 373 17.71 2.57 -7.39
CA ALA A 373 18.87 1.71 -7.13
C ALA A 373 18.47 0.38 -6.46
N THR A 374 17.41 0.36 -5.64
CA THR A 374 16.95 -0.86 -4.95
C THR A 374 16.02 -1.73 -5.81
N PHE A 375 15.25 -1.12 -6.70
CA PHE A 375 14.24 -1.81 -7.52
C PHE A 375 14.76 -3.01 -8.32
N PRO A 376 15.97 -2.96 -8.97
CA PRO A 376 16.49 -4.09 -9.73
C PRO A 376 16.71 -5.37 -8.89
N ALA A 377 16.92 -5.22 -7.57
CA ALA A 377 17.07 -6.36 -6.67
C ALA A 377 15.86 -7.30 -6.73
N GLY A 378 14.65 -6.76 -6.97
CA GLY A 378 13.43 -7.53 -7.00
C GLY A 378 13.41 -8.65 -8.03
N ASP A 379 14.02 -8.47 -9.20
CA ASP A 379 14.07 -9.51 -10.24
C ASP A 379 15.27 -10.45 -10.07
N MET A 380 16.28 -10.03 -9.29
CA MET A 380 17.52 -10.79 -9.04
C MET A 380 17.47 -11.60 -7.73
N ALA A 381 16.68 -11.18 -6.76
CA ALA A 381 16.52 -11.84 -5.47
C ALA A 381 15.67 -13.13 -5.59
N PRO A 382 15.64 -13.97 -4.55
CA PRO A 382 14.68 -15.08 -4.49
C PRO A 382 13.23 -14.62 -4.68
N PRO A 383 12.30 -15.52 -5.09
CA PRO A 383 10.90 -15.19 -5.25
C PRO A 383 10.31 -14.49 -4.02
N SER A 384 9.67 -13.35 -4.22
CA SER A 384 9.17 -12.45 -3.17
C SER A 384 7.97 -11.63 -3.66
N THR A 385 7.22 -11.08 -2.72
CA THR A 385 6.10 -10.17 -2.96
C THR A 385 6.54 -8.74 -2.63
N TRP A 386 6.35 -7.79 -3.52
CA TRP A 386 6.75 -6.40 -3.34
C TRP A 386 5.55 -5.49 -3.19
N LEU A 387 5.51 -4.70 -2.12
CA LEU A 387 4.51 -3.66 -1.86
C LEU A 387 5.20 -2.29 -1.93
N ALA A 388 4.64 -1.35 -2.66
CA ALA A 388 5.24 -0.02 -2.81
C ALA A 388 4.31 1.10 -2.33
N LEU A 389 4.91 2.25 -2.05
CA LEU A 389 4.22 3.52 -1.85
C LEU A 389 3.45 3.90 -3.13
N THR A 390 2.13 4.06 -3.06
CA THR A 390 1.26 4.26 -4.22
C THR A 390 0.76 5.68 -4.40
N GLY A 391 0.53 6.42 -3.32
CA GLY A 391 -0.05 7.77 -3.36
C GLY A 391 0.97 8.90 -3.27
N GLY A 392 2.25 8.60 -3.05
CA GLY A 392 3.29 9.61 -2.88
C GLY A 392 3.33 10.28 -1.50
N SER A 393 2.40 9.93 -0.59
CA SER A 393 2.42 10.40 0.79
C SER A 393 3.37 9.54 1.61
N ILE A 394 4.57 10.06 1.89
CA ILE A 394 5.63 9.33 2.60
C ILE A 394 5.24 9.00 4.05
N GLY A 395 5.81 7.92 4.60
CA GLY A 395 5.53 7.42 5.94
C GLY A 395 4.58 6.22 5.96
N ILE A 396 4.45 5.46 4.85
CA ILE A 396 3.62 4.26 4.82
C ILE A 396 4.41 2.97 5.10
N GLY A 397 5.72 2.93 4.83
CA GLY A 397 6.50 1.67 4.81
C GLY A 397 6.47 0.92 6.14
N ILE A 398 6.79 1.58 7.25
CA ILE A 398 6.77 0.97 8.58
C ILE A 398 5.37 0.48 8.96
N PRO A 399 4.28 1.28 8.86
CA PRO A 399 2.93 0.79 9.12
C PRO A 399 2.49 -0.35 8.19
N LEU A 400 2.78 -0.24 6.89
CA LEU A 400 2.43 -1.25 5.89
C LEU A 400 2.99 -2.63 6.26
N SER A 401 4.23 -2.65 6.80
CA SER A 401 4.89 -3.87 7.25
C SER A 401 4.20 -4.53 8.45
N VAL A 402 3.63 -3.73 9.37
CA VAL A 402 2.83 -4.25 10.48
C VAL A 402 1.65 -5.06 9.95
N GLY A 403 0.88 -4.45 9.05
CA GLY A 403 -0.30 -5.10 8.45
C GLY A 403 0.05 -6.34 7.64
N ALA A 404 1.12 -6.27 6.84
CA ALA A 404 1.60 -7.40 6.06
C ALA A 404 2.05 -8.59 6.95
N ALA A 405 2.73 -8.31 8.07
CA ALA A 405 3.16 -9.33 9.02
C ALA A 405 1.97 -9.99 9.74
N ILE A 406 0.93 -9.23 10.07
CA ILE A 406 -0.31 -9.76 10.67
C ILE A 406 -1.06 -10.64 9.66
N ALA A 407 -1.14 -10.22 8.40
CA ALA A 407 -1.78 -10.99 7.35
C ALA A 407 -1.04 -12.30 7.01
N CYS A 408 0.30 -12.28 7.09
CA CYS A 408 1.16 -13.39 6.68
C CYS A 408 2.22 -13.72 7.76
N PRO A 409 1.82 -14.19 8.95
CA PRO A 409 2.74 -14.36 10.09
C PRO A 409 3.87 -15.37 9.87
N ALA A 410 3.73 -16.26 8.89
CA ALA A 410 4.75 -17.26 8.54
C ALA A 410 5.84 -16.71 7.58
N ARG A 411 5.64 -15.52 7.01
CA ARG A 411 6.55 -14.94 6.02
C ARG A 411 7.39 -13.81 6.64
N PRO A 412 8.69 -13.73 6.37
CA PRO A 412 9.48 -12.58 6.79
C PRO A 412 9.06 -11.32 6.02
N VAL A 413 8.98 -10.19 6.70
CA VAL A 413 8.71 -8.89 6.11
C VAL A 413 9.97 -8.03 6.17
N ILE A 414 10.40 -7.49 5.04
CA ILE A 414 11.56 -6.60 4.95
C ILE A 414 11.10 -5.23 4.46
N THR A 415 11.30 -4.20 5.27
CA THR A 415 10.98 -2.82 4.89
C THR A 415 12.25 -2.11 4.44
N ILE A 416 12.29 -1.62 3.22
CA ILE A 416 13.35 -0.75 2.68
C ILE A 416 12.83 0.67 2.76
N GLN A 417 13.35 1.44 3.71
CA GLN A 417 12.79 2.70 4.17
C GLN A 417 13.79 3.85 4.03
N ALA A 418 13.38 4.98 3.46
CA ALA A 418 14.19 6.20 3.52
C ALA A 418 14.10 6.83 4.93
N ASP A 419 15.19 7.46 5.37
CA ASP A 419 15.31 8.08 6.70
C ASP A 419 14.27 9.18 6.94
N GLY A 420 14.12 10.12 6.00
CA GLY A 420 13.15 11.20 6.12
C GLY A 420 11.71 10.70 6.19
N SER A 421 11.34 9.69 5.40
CA SER A 421 9.98 9.12 5.41
C SER A 421 9.71 8.28 6.67
N ALA A 422 10.73 7.65 7.25
CA ALA A 422 10.59 6.88 8.50
C ALA A 422 10.06 7.75 9.65
N MET A 423 10.46 9.01 9.71
CA MET A 423 10.07 9.92 10.80
C MET A 423 8.59 10.31 10.82
N TYR A 424 7.86 10.09 9.73
CA TYR A 424 6.42 10.37 9.68
C TYR A 424 5.60 9.39 10.54
N THR A 425 6.06 8.14 10.63
CA THR A 425 5.31 7.04 11.30
C THR A 425 6.24 6.09 12.06
N ILE A 426 7.34 6.61 12.59
CA ILE A 426 8.34 5.83 13.34
C ILE A 426 7.72 5.04 14.50
N GLN A 427 6.58 5.51 15.04
CA GLN A 427 5.79 4.86 16.09
C GLN A 427 5.32 3.46 15.68
N GLY A 428 5.26 3.14 14.38
CA GLY A 428 4.95 1.80 13.89
C GLY A 428 5.95 0.73 14.36
N LEU A 429 7.19 1.11 14.68
CA LEU A 429 8.18 0.22 15.31
C LEU A 429 7.68 -0.31 16.67
N TRP A 430 7.03 0.55 17.48
CA TRP A 430 6.42 0.12 18.73
C TRP A 430 5.32 -0.92 18.51
N THR A 431 4.49 -0.72 17.49
CA THR A 431 3.45 -1.70 17.12
C THR A 431 4.07 -3.02 16.66
N GLN A 432 5.16 -2.99 15.87
CA GLN A 432 5.90 -4.21 15.49
C GLN A 432 6.39 -4.97 16.74
N ALA A 433 6.95 -4.26 17.72
CA ALA A 433 7.43 -4.85 18.97
C ALA A 433 6.28 -5.43 19.81
N ARG A 434 5.17 -4.69 19.94
CA ARG A 434 3.98 -5.12 20.67
C ARG A 434 3.37 -6.41 20.11
N GLU A 435 3.28 -6.50 18.78
CA GLU A 435 2.70 -7.66 18.08
C GLU A 435 3.72 -8.79 17.87
N GLY A 436 4.98 -8.61 18.23
CA GLY A 436 6.04 -9.58 17.99
C GLY A 436 6.24 -9.87 16.49
N SER A 437 6.01 -8.88 15.64
CA SER A 437 6.00 -9.02 14.18
C SER A 437 7.36 -9.43 13.63
N ASN A 438 7.41 -10.40 12.71
CA ASN A 438 8.65 -10.78 12.01
C ASN A 438 8.97 -9.78 10.90
N VAL A 439 9.47 -8.59 11.29
CA VAL A 439 9.74 -7.45 10.41
C VAL A 439 11.17 -6.97 10.60
N THR A 440 11.94 -6.93 9.51
CA THR A 440 13.24 -6.25 9.47
C THR A 440 13.09 -4.91 8.75
N THR A 441 13.29 -3.80 9.47
CA THR A 441 13.24 -2.46 8.90
C THR A 441 14.65 -1.98 8.58
N ILE A 442 14.96 -1.77 7.29
CA ILE A 442 16.23 -1.26 6.80
C ILE A 442 16.05 0.22 6.50
N ILE A 443 16.65 1.10 7.32
CA ILE A 443 16.67 2.54 7.08
C ILE A 443 17.87 2.86 6.19
N LEU A 444 17.62 3.39 5.00
CA LEU A 444 18.65 3.92 4.10
C LEU A 444 18.92 5.38 4.48
N ALA A 445 19.90 5.60 5.35
CA ALA A 445 20.17 6.90 5.95
C ALA A 445 21.17 7.71 5.10
N ASN A 446 20.65 8.65 4.32
CA ASN A 446 21.42 9.65 3.58
C ASN A 446 21.37 11.05 4.23
N GLN A 447 20.67 11.18 5.36
CA GLN A 447 20.49 12.40 6.15
C GLN A 447 19.91 13.58 5.34
N SER A 448 19.02 13.28 4.39
CA SER A 448 18.50 14.29 3.49
C SER A 448 17.14 13.90 2.89
N TYR A 449 16.29 14.88 2.67
CA TYR A 449 15.19 14.79 1.71
C TYR A 449 15.72 14.93 0.27
N GLU A 450 16.58 14.01 -0.16
CA GLU A 450 17.32 14.10 -1.43
C GLU A 450 16.41 14.20 -2.65
N ILE A 451 15.22 13.56 -2.61
CA ILE A 451 14.22 13.69 -3.69
C ILE A 451 13.80 15.15 -3.90
N LEU A 452 13.71 15.95 -2.83
CA LEU A 452 13.31 17.35 -2.94
C LEU A 452 14.41 18.23 -3.56
N LYS A 453 15.68 17.87 -3.37
CA LYS A 453 16.80 18.51 -4.06
C LYS A 453 16.76 18.24 -5.57
N HIS A 454 16.43 16.99 -5.95
CA HIS A 454 16.21 16.64 -7.34
C HIS A 454 15.02 17.41 -7.94
N GLU A 455 13.91 17.52 -7.20
CA GLU A 455 12.74 18.28 -7.68
C GLU A 455 13.02 19.79 -7.83
N LEU A 456 13.80 20.39 -6.93
CA LEU A 456 14.25 21.78 -7.11
C LEU A 456 14.99 21.97 -8.43
N HIS A 457 15.86 21.02 -8.79
CA HIS A 457 16.55 21.03 -10.07
C HIS A 457 15.57 20.85 -11.25
N ASN A 458 14.63 19.92 -11.16
CA ASN A 458 13.65 19.61 -12.22
C ASN A 458 12.73 20.80 -12.57
N VAL A 459 12.43 21.67 -11.58
CA VAL A 459 11.64 22.88 -11.80
C VAL A 459 12.51 24.10 -12.16
N GLY A 460 13.83 23.92 -12.30
CA GLY A 460 14.77 24.98 -12.68
C GLY A 460 15.11 25.96 -11.55
N ALA A 461 14.84 25.60 -10.29
CA ALA A 461 15.18 26.42 -9.14
C ALA A 461 16.70 26.43 -8.88
N GLN A 462 17.18 27.54 -8.33
CA GLN A 462 18.56 27.68 -7.84
C GLN A 462 18.53 27.94 -6.33
N PRO A 463 18.51 26.86 -5.50
CA PRO A 463 18.34 26.99 -4.07
C PRO A 463 19.58 27.64 -3.43
N GLY A 464 19.34 28.60 -2.51
CA GLY A 464 20.34 29.10 -1.59
C GLY A 464 20.50 28.19 -0.37
N GLN A 465 21.40 28.57 0.55
CA GLN A 465 21.73 27.76 1.73
C GLN A 465 20.50 27.49 2.62
N ASP A 466 19.64 28.47 2.84
CA ASP A 466 18.45 28.31 3.69
C ASP A 466 17.47 27.26 3.12
N ALA A 467 17.31 27.23 1.80
CA ALA A 467 16.48 26.22 1.15
C ALA A 467 17.08 24.81 1.29
N LEU A 468 18.40 24.67 1.13
CA LEU A 468 19.09 23.39 1.31
C LEU A 468 19.06 22.91 2.76
N ASP A 469 19.17 23.84 3.73
CA ASP A 469 19.10 23.54 5.15
C ASP A 469 17.72 22.97 5.58
N MET A 470 16.63 23.39 4.92
CA MET A 470 15.30 22.78 5.14
C MET A 470 15.19 21.33 4.62
N LEU A 471 16.12 20.89 3.80
CA LEU A 471 16.12 19.55 3.19
C LEU A 471 17.16 18.60 3.81
N ASN A 472 18.01 19.10 4.71
CA ASN A 472 19.02 18.30 5.39
C ASN A 472 18.50 17.79 6.74
N LEU A 473 18.86 16.55 7.09
CA LEU A 473 18.46 15.85 8.32
C LEU A 473 19.66 15.51 9.21
N ASP A 474 20.77 16.25 9.06
CA ASP A 474 22.05 16.02 9.73
C ASP A 474 22.25 16.83 11.02
N ARG A 475 21.35 17.80 11.33
CA ARG A 475 21.48 18.70 12.48
C ARG A 475 20.20 18.83 13.31
N PRO A 476 20.02 18.05 14.38
CA PRO A 476 20.88 16.94 14.84
C PRO A 476 20.73 15.69 13.98
N TYR A 477 21.71 14.82 14.03
CA TYR A 477 21.64 13.49 13.46
C TYR A 477 20.49 12.67 14.08
N LEU A 478 19.73 11.95 13.23
CA LEU A 478 18.66 11.05 13.66
C LEU A 478 19.24 9.66 13.94
N ASP A 479 19.38 9.30 15.21
CA ASP A 479 19.85 7.97 15.62
C ASP A 479 18.70 6.97 15.61
N PHE A 480 18.51 6.29 14.48
CA PHE A 480 17.42 5.33 14.31
C PHE A 480 17.56 4.09 15.19
N VAL A 481 18.78 3.68 15.53
CA VAL A 481 19.01 2.57 16.47
C VAL A 481 18.54 2.94 17.87
N ALA A 482 18.83 4.17 18.33
CA ALA A 482 18.34 4.67 19.61
C ALA A 482 16.80 4.82 19.63
N LEU A 483 16.20 5.33 18.55
CA LEU A 483 14.75 5.43 18.41
C LEU A 483 14.08 4.06 18.44
N ALA A 484 14.59 3.08 17.68
CA ALA A 484 14.08 1.71 17.67
C ALA A 484 14.17 1.06 19.05
N LYS A 485 15.31 1.22 19.74
CA LYS A 485 15.51 0.71 21.11
C LYS A 485 14.49 1.30 22.08
N GLY A 486 14.19 2.60 21.98
CA GLY A 486 13.17 3.27 22.79
C GLY A 486 11.75 2.76 22.55
N MET A 487 11.51 2.13 21.39
CA MET A 487 10.25 1.50 20.99
C MET A 487 10.23 -0.01 21.17
N GLY A 488 11.27 -0.60 21.79
CA GLY A 488 11.33 -2.03 22.07
C GLY A 488 11.85 -2.88 20.89
N VAL A 489 12.37 -2.26 19.84
CA VAL A 489 12.96 -2.94 18.68
C VAL A 489 14.48 -2.94 18.77
N PRO A 490 15.15 -4.10 18.80
CA PRO A 490 16.60 -4.16 18.70
C PRO A 490 17.08 -3.72 17.32
N GLY A 491 18.30 -3.21 17.24
CA GLY A 491 18.84 -2.77 15.95
C GLY A 491 20.34 -2.53 15.97
N ARG A 492 20.89 -2.35 14.78
CA ARG A 492 22.31 -1.97 14.60
C ARG A 492 22.49 -1.01 13.42
N ARG A 493 23.53 -0.18 13.52
CA ARG A 493 24.03 0.65 12.41
C ARG A 493 25.09 -0.13 11.64
N VAL A 494 25.08 0.02 10.32
CA VAL A 494 26.05 -0.57 9.40
C VAL A 494 26.50 0.46 8.36
N GLU A 495 27.79 0.46 8.04
CA GLU A 495 28.42 1.36 7.06
C GLU A 495 29.07 0.56 5.91
N ASP A 496 29.32 -0.72 6.15
CA ASP A 496 29.93 -1.64 5.16
C ASP A 496 28.86 -2.52 4.52
N VAL A 497 28.95 -2.73 3.21
CA VAL A 497 27.96 -3.49 2.43
C VAL A 497 27.91 -4.98 2.82
N ALA A 498 29.04 -5.59 3.24
CA ALA A 498 29.04 -6.97 3.73
C ALA A 498 28.38 -7.07 5.12
N ASP A 499 28.52 -6.03 5.96
CA ASP A 499 27.83 -5.96 7.25
C ASP A 499 26.31 -5.79 7.06
N LEU A 500 25.89 -5.02 6.05
CA LEU A 500 24.46 -4.92 5.69
C LEU A 500 23.90 -6.29 5.34
N MET A 501 24.57 -7.04 4.45
CA MET A 501 24.10 -8.38 4.06
C MET A 501 24.04 -9.33 5.24
N ARG A 502 25.08 -9.34 6.10
CA ARG A 502 25.06 -10.14 7.34
C ARG A 502 23.92 -9.74 8.26
N ALA A 503 23.66 -8.43 8.40
CA ALA A 503 22.56 -7.93 9.23
C ALA A 503 21.20 -8.45 8.76
N ILE A 504 20.95 -8.44 7.45
CA ILE A 504 19.70 -8.96 6.85
C ILE A 504 19.59 -10.47 7.07
N GLU A 505 20.67 -11.22 6.83
CA GLU A 505 20.71 -12.67 7.00
C GLU A 505 20.52 -13.10 8.47
N ASP A 506 21.11 -12.37 9.42
CA ASP A 506 20.97 -12.63 10.85
C ASP A 506 19.51 -12.37 11.29
N ALA A 507 18.94 -11.23 10.91
CA ALA A 507 17.54 -10.90 11.20
C ALA A 507 16.56 -11.93 10.61
N ALA A 508 16.84 -12.47 9.44
CA ALA A 508 16.00 -13.51 8.83
C ALA A 508 16.05 -14.86 9.59
N ARG A 509 17.10 -15.12 10.38
CA ARG A 509 17.24 -16.36 11.21
C ARG A 509 16.58 -16.22 12.58
N GLU A 510 16.40 -15.00 13.07
CA GLU A 510 15.85 -14.70 14.40
C GLU A 510 14.51 -13.96 14.22
N PRO A 511 13.36 -14.66 14.10
CA PRO A 511 12.06 -14.02 13.92
C PRO A 511 11.76 -13.01 15.01
N GLY A 512 11.29 -11.84 14.61
CA GLY A 512 10.95 -10.72 15.50
C GLY A 512 11.21 -9.38 14.80
N PRO A 513 10.85 -8.25 15.44
CA PRO A 513 11.13 -6.95 14.88
C PRO A 513 12.61 -6.60 15.04
N TYR A 514 13.23 -6.10 13.97
CA TYR A 514 14.63 -5.69 13.98
C TYR A 514 14.85 -4.46 13.09
N LEU A 515 15.76 -3.56 13.50
CA LEU A 515 16.10 -2.39 12.69
C LEU A 515 17.56 -2.42 12.27
N ILE A 516 17.80 -2.16 10.98
CA ILE A 516 19.14 -1.96 10.41
C ILE A 516 19.24 -0.52 9.90
N GLU A 517 20.12 0.28 10.47
CA GLU A 517 20.43 1.61 9.99
C GLU A 517 21.63 1.53 9.04
N ALA A 518 21.37 1.60 7.73
CA ALA A 518 22.36 1.52 6.67
C ALA A 518 22.77 2.93 6.22
N MET A 519 24.02 3.30 6.48
CA MET A 519 24.57 4.62 6.11
C MET A 519 24.94 4.64 4.64
N LEU A 520 24.37 5.63 3.89
CA LEU A 520 24.64 5.85 2.46
C LEU A 520 25.66 6.94 2.23
#